data_963b5f2fae82fec8f639a942af88ec72
#
_entry.id   963b5f2fae82fec8f639a942af88ec72
#
_cell.length_a   1.000
_cell.length_b   1.000
_cell.length_c   1.000
_cell.angle_alpha   90.00
_cell.angle_beta   90.00
_cell.angle_gamma   90.00
#
_symmetry.space_group_name_H-M   'P 1'
#
loop_
_entity.id
_entity.type
_entity.pdbx_description
1 polymer ?
#
loop_
_entity_poly.entity_id
_entity_poly.type
_entity_poly.pdbx_seq_one_letter_code
_entity_poly.pdbx_strand_id
1 'polypeptide(L)'
;MIIIGEKLNGSIPSVAKAISEKDADLIRERARMQAEAGATFLDVCASVEEDVEVETLKWMIDLVQEVTDTPICVDSPSAKSCVAAIPFCKRPGLINSVSLEGDKIDTIFPVIADTDWECVALLCDNDGIPDSVERRMKIFFGIMEKAKQYGIAPSRLHIDPLVVTLGTDQTALTVFADCCRRIKSEYPDIHITSGLSNISFGLPVRKNINQAFMVLAMNAGMDSAIVDPTNKNMIGMIYATNALLERDEYCLQYIDKFGNKAAEEVQPAPASPLDEKMQKVFKLTQDGKNKEIGQAVQEALDAGCDPTAILNDAMIGAMAVVGDNFKKEIIFVPQMLAAARAMKAGVDVLKPYLATGEAGSAGTIILGTVAGDLHDIGKNLVGMMFESAGFEVIDLGVDVPIQTFIDEVNSHKEASIVALSALLTTTMPSLLDTVAALLKQPFRNRVKIMVGGAPISQEFADEIGADAYTEDAASAAEQAKKYAESGFCAKAAAGEFDDLPVEGAEPVQEEAKEEAPKAEEKVSETPKFEKGSVDLSKIQLPKPGEGYKLNWEATKEKFANYWQHKNTGRPLMCVIARRPEVEQYSDGTPVE
;
A
#
# COMPACT_ATOMS: atom_id res chain seq x y z
N MET A 1 -0.40 2.01 14.26
CA MET A 1 0.09 1.18 15.38
C MET A 1 0.30 2.04 16.61
N ILE A 2 -0.20 1.62 17.77
CA ILE A 2 0.02 2.30 19.06
C ILE A 2 1.43 1.94 19.56
N ILE A 3 2.24 2.94 19.88
CA ILE A 3 3.62 2.76 20.35
C ILE A 3 3.71 3.19 21.82
N ILE A 4 4.04 2.25 22.70
CA ILE A 4 4.26 2.47 24.12
C ILE A 4 5.78 2.52 24.34
N GLY A 5 6.30 3.71 24.66
CA GLY A 5 7.74 3.96 24.71
C GLY A 5 8.38 3.44 26.01
N GLU A 6 9.28 2.45 25.91
CA GLU A 6 9.83 1.63 27.01
C GLU A 6 11.07 2.21 27.74
N LYS A 7 11.54 3.42 27.39
CA LYS A 7 12.85 3.91 27.87
C LYS A 7 12.86 4.59 29.25
N LEU A 8 11.72 4.67 29.91
CA LEU A 8 11.60 5.22 31.27
C LEU A 8 11.34 4.11 32.31
N ASN A 9 11.98 2.96 32.11
CA ASN A 9 11.83 1.79 32.96
C ASN A 9 13.07 1.63 33.85
N GLY A 10 12.88 1.59 35.19
CA GLY A 10 13.93 1.45 36.20
C GLY A 10 14.72 0.14 36.13
N SER A 11 14.25 -0.86 35.37
CA SER A 11 15.06 -2.06 35.09
C SER A 11 16.22 -1.77 34.12
N ILE A 12 16.21 -0.64 33.42
CA ILE A 12 17.32 -0.19 32.59
C ILE A 12 18.41 0.44 33.46
N PRO A 13 19.66 -0.05 33.42
CA PRO A 13 20.73 0.37 34.37
C PRO A 13 20.93 1.89 34.46
N SER A 14 20.84 2.61 33.32
CA SER A 14 20.97 4.08 33.29
C SER A 14 19.77 4.79 33.93
N VAL A 15 18.55 4.22 33.83
CA VAL A 15 17.35 4.76 34.48
C VAL A 15 17.39 4.44 35.98
N ALA A 16 17.75 3.20 36.36
CA ALA A 16 17.95 2.84 37.75
C ALA A 16 18.93 3.78 38.47
N LYS A 17 20.05 4.09 37.81
CA LYS A 17 21.01 5.06 38.30
C LYS A 17 20.41 6.45 38.44
N ALA A 18 19.69 6.94 37.41
CA ALA A 18 19.04 8.25 37.46
C ALA A 18 18.00 8.35 38.60
N ILE A 19 17.24 7.29 38.84
CA ILE A 19 16.28 7.22 39.95
C ILE A 19 17.01 7.32 41.29
N SER A 20 18.11 6.56 41.50
CA SER A 20 18.88 6.54 42.73
C SER A 20 19.60 7.85 43.00
N GLU A 21 20.13 8.52 41.98
CA GLU A 21 20.85 9.79 42.06
C GLU A 21 19.94 11.02 41.90
N LYS A 22 18.63 10.83 41.66
CA LYS A 22 17.65 11.88 41.37
C LYS A 22 18.07 12.75 40.18
N ASP A 23 18.66 12.13 39.15
CA ASP A 23 19.03 12.78 37.88
C ASP A 23 17.77 13.07 37.06
N ALA A 24 17.20 14.24 37.29
CA ALA A 24 15.97 14.70 36.61
C ALA A 24 16.19 14.96 35.12
N ASP A 25 17.39 15.35 34.71
CA ASP A 25 17.66 15.74 33.32
C ASP A 25 17.65 14.52 32.41
N LEU A 26 18.18 13.39 32.83
CA LEU A 26 18.11 12.14 32.05
C LEU A 26 16.67 11.67 31.87
N ILE A 27 15.82 11.78 32.88
CA ILE A 27 14.39 11.42 32.76
C ILE A 27 13.67 12.32 31.74
N ARG A 28 13.87 13.65 31.87
CA ARG A 28 13.30 14.64 30.92
C ARG A 28 13.78 14.41 29.48
N GLU A 29 15.08 14.18 29.29
CA GLU A 29 15.65 13.92 27.97
C GLU A 29 15.02 12.70 27.32
N ARG A 30 14.95 11.58 28.05
CA ARG A 30 14.33 10.34 27.53
C ARG A 30 12.84 10.48 27.22
N ALA A 31 12.13 11.21 28.05
CA ALA A 31 10.71 11.50 27.79
C ALA A 31 10.54 12.27 26.48
N ARG A 32 11.32 13.36 26.31
CA ARG A 32 11.28 14.19 25.11
C ARG A 32 11.65 13.39 23.86
N MET A 33 12.76 12.66 23.88
CA MET A 33 13.22 11.85 22.74
C MET A 33 12.17 10.84 22.28
N GLN A 34 11.49 10.15 23.19
CA GLN A 34 10.47 9.18 22.84
C GLN A 34 9.18 9.85 22.31
N ALA A 35 8.79 10.97 22.88
CA ALA A 35 7.64 11.75 22.42
C ALA A 35 7.88 12.30 21.02
N GLU A 36 9.05 12.91 20.76
CA GLU A 36 9.46 13.41 19.44
C GLU A 36 9.58 12.28 18.39
N ALA A 37 9.96 11.08 18.83
CA ALA A 37 10.00 9.89 17.96
C ALA A 37 8.60 9.33 17.61
N GLY A 38 7.52 9.82 18.26
CA GLY A 38 6.14 9.47 17.96
C GLY A 38 5.56 8.39 18.88
N ALA A 39 6.01 8.29 20.14
CA ALA A 39 5.34 7.45 21.13
C ALA A 39 3.90 7.93 21.37
N THR A 40 2.96 6.99 21.40
CA THR A 40 1.55 7.24 21.76
C THR A 40 1.39 7.36 23.28
N PHE A 41 2.11 6.51 24.02
CA PHE A 41 2.21 6.52 25.47
C PHE A 41 3.67 6.43 25.88
N LEU A 42 4.00 6.99 27.04
CA LEU A 42 5.31 6.83 27.67
C LEU A 42 5.19 5.91 28.89
N ASP A 43 5.77 4.73 28.79
CA ASP A 43 5.78 3.72 29.87
C ASP A 43 6.72 4.14 30.98
N VAL A 44 6.17 4.42 32.15
CA VAL A 44 6.89 4.89 33.34
C VAL A 44 6.83 3.82 34.40
N CYS A 45 7.97 3.14 34.59
CA CYS A 45 8.15 2.08 35.58
C CYS A 45 9.28 2.43 36.52
N ALA A 46 8.97 2.51 37.80
CA ALA A 46 9.98 2.83 38.83
C ALA A 46 10.95 1.68 39.07
N SER A 47 10.48 0.43 39.08
CA SER A 47 11.25 -0.79 39.41
C SER A 47 12.06 -0.65 40.68
N VAL A 48 11.44 -0.18 41.75
CA VAL A 48 12.01 -0.02 43.11
C VAL A 48 11.16 -0.79 44.12
N GLU A 49 11.59 -0.81 45.38
CA GLU A 49 10.85 -1.44 46.48
C GLU A 49 9.46 -0.78 46.67
N GLU A 50 8.44 -1.57 47.04
CA GLU A 50 7.03 -1.17 47.11
C GLU A 50 6.78 0.05 47.99
N ASP A 51 7.52 0.20 49.09
CA ASP A 51 7.38 1.29 50.06
C ASP A 51 7.79 2.67 49.50
N VAL A 52 8.64 2.72 48.49
CA VAL A 52 9.11 3.95 47.85
C VAL A 52 8.61 4.10 46.39
N GLU A 53 7.89 3.10 45.86
CA GLU A 53 7.49 3.03 44.47
C GLU A 53 6.55 4.19 44.08
N VAL A 54 5.52 4.46 44.87
CA VAL A 54 4.52 5.50 44.56
C VAL A 54 5.14 6.90 44.53
N GLU A 55 6.08 7.19 45.46
CA GLU A 55 6.80 8.46 45.48
C GLU A 55 7.75 8.58 44.28
N THR A 56 8.40 7.48 43.92
CA THR A 56 9.28 7.45 42.74
C THR A 56 8.51 7.59 41.45
N LEU A 57 7.37 6.91 41.29
CA LEU A 57 6.46 7.09 40.14
C LEU A 57 6.00 8.55 40.05
N LYS A 58 5.58 9.15 41.17
CA LYS A 58 5.18 10.56 41.19
C LYS A 58 6.28 11.47 40.66
N TRP A 59 7.50 11.30 41.17
CA TRP A 59 8.68 12.08 40.76
C TRP A 59 8.95 11.92 39.25
N MET A 60 8.92 10.69 38.73
CA MET A 60 9.13 10.43 37.30
C MET A 60 8.01 11.03 36.42
N ILE A 61 6.75 10.84 36.81
CA ILE A 61 5.57 11.36 36.10
C ILE A 61 5.62 12.88 36.05
N ASP A 62 5.92 13.54 37.16
CA ASP A 62 6.01 15.01 37.18
C ASP A 62 7.05 15.51 36.17
N LEU A 63 8.26 14.91 36.14
CA LEU A 63 9.33 15.26 35.23
C LEU A 63 8.98 15.02 33.76
N VAL A 64 8.32 13.91 33.45
CA VAL A 64 7.85 13.59 32.10
C VAL A 64 6.86 14.66 31.62
N GLN A 65 5.89 15.02 32.46
CA GLN A 65 4.85 15.99 32.16
C GLN A 65 5.33 17.46 32.15
N GLU A 66 6.57 17.74 32.56
CA GLU A 66 7.21 19.05 32.36
C GLU A 66 7.67 19.26 30.91
N VAL A 67 7.95 18.19 30.16
CA VAL A 67 8.62 18.28 28.86
C VAL A 67 7.79 17.78 27.68
N THR A 68 6.69 17.07 27.94
CA THR A 68 5.80 16.55 26.90
C THR A 68 4.36 16.40 27.40
N ASP A 69 3.42 16.53 26.47
CA ASP A 69 2.01 16.23 26.69
C ASP A 69 1.61 14.79 26.33
N THR A 70 2.56 13.94 25.94
CA THR A 70 2.31 12.53 25.62
C THR A 70 1.73 11.82 26.86
N PRO A 71 0.60 11.09 26.73
CA PRO A 71 -0.02 10.38 27.83
C PRO A 71 0.93 9.36 28.50
N ILE A 72 0.79 9.20 29.81
CA ILE A 72 1.59 8.28 30.60
C ILE A 72 0.99 6.87 30.56
N CYS A 73 1.83 5.87 30.37
CA CYS A 73 1.55 4.49 30.74
C CYS A 73 2.14 4.26 32.13
N VAL A 74 1.29 4.06 33.13
CA VAL A 74 1.74 3.75 34.49
C VAL A 74 2.04 2.26 34.59
N ASP A 75 3.31 1.90 34.74
CA ASP A 75 3.78 0.51 34.81
C ASP A 75 4.22 0.14 36.22
N SER A 76 3.49 -0.76 36.84
CA SER A 76 3.83 -1.35 38.13
C SER A 76 3.27 -2.77 38.30
N PRO A 77 4.01 -3.70 38.93
CA PRO A 77 3.47 -5.00 39.30
C PRO A 77 2.39 -4.90 40.39
N SER A 78 2.34 -3.78 41.13
CA SER A 78 1.39 -3.51 42.22
C SER A 78 0.17 -2.74 41.69
N ALA A 79 -0.99 -3.38 41.72
CA ALA A 79 -2.26 -2.70 41.37
C ALA A 79 -2.53 -1.46 42.24
N LYS A 80 -2.12 -1.50 43.51
CA LYS A 80 -2.26 -0.36 44.43
C LYS A 80 -1.38 0.81 44.05
N SER A 81 -0.14 0.55 43.63
CA SER A 81 0.77 1.58 43.11
C SER A 81 0.24 2.21 41.82
N CYS A 82 -0.30 1.39 40.90
CA CYS A 82 -0.97 1.90 39.69
C CYS A 82 -2.11 2.86 40.05
N VAL A 83 -3.03 2.45 40.92
CA VAL A 83 -4.16 3.29 41.33
C VAL A 83 -3.68 4.56 42.06
N ALA A 84 -2.66 4.46 42.93
CA ALA A 84 -2.12 5.64 43.60
C ALA A 84 -1.43 6.63 42.66
N ALA A 85 -0.92 6.16 41.51
CA ALA A 85 -0.24 7.02 40.55
C ALA A 85 -1.21 7.76 39.57
N ILE A 86 -2.44 7.27 39.36
CA ILE A 86 -3.45 7.90 38.50
C ILE A 86 -3.64 9.40 38.77
N PRO A 87 -3.78 9.85 40.06
CA PRO A 87 -3.97 11.27 40.35
C PRO A 87 -2.78 12.18 39.99
N PHE A 88 -1.61 11.62 39.77
CA PHE A 88 -0.42 12.40 39.35
C PHE A 88 -0.41 12.71 37.86
N CYS A 89 -1.20 11.98 37.08
CA CYS A 89 -1.28 12.17 35.63
C CYS A 89 -2.25 13.31 35.28
N LYS A 90 -1.81 14.27 34.47
CA LYS A 90 -2.61 15.42 34.02
C LYS A 90 -3.76 15.05 33.09
N ARG A 91 -3.71 13.88 32.49
CA ARG A 91 -4.72 13.37 31.54
C ARG A 91 -4.82 11.84 31.63
N PRO A 92 -5.93 11.24 31.18
CA PRO A 92 -6.03 9.79 31.02
C PRO A 92 -4.88 9.23 30.17
N GLY A 93 -4.43 8.04 30.51
CA GLY A 93 -3.35 7.33 29.86
C GLY A 93 -3.61 5.84 29.85
N LEU A 94 -2.58 5.04 30.05
CA LEU A 94 -2.61 3.59 30.02
C LEU A 94 -2.16 3.04 31.39
N ILE A 95 -2.78 1.96 31.87
CA ILE A 95 -2.31 1.20 33.04
C ILE A 95 -1.65 -0.09 32.56
N ASN A 96 -0.44 -0.36 33.00
CA ASN A 96 0.30 -1.60 32.74
C ASN A 96 0.64 -2.26 34.10
N SER A 97 -0.11 -3.28 34.59
CA SER A 97 -1.14 -4.03 33.88
C SER A 97 -2.14 -4.67 34.86
N VAL A 98 -3.19 -5.28 34.30
CA VAL A 98 -4.07 -6.19 35.05
C VAL A 98 -3.90 -7.62 34.54
N SER A 99 -4.35 -8.57 35.36
CA SER A 99 -4.42 -10.00 35.04
C SER A 99 -5.47 -10.67 35.95
N LEU A 100 -5.74 -11.96 35.74
CA LEU A 100 -6.56 -12.74 36.69
C LEU A 100 -5.75 -13.23 37.90
N GLU A 101 -4.57 -12.66 38.16
CA GLU A 101 -3.79 -12.90 39.35
C GLU A 101 -4.30 -12.05 40.53
N GLY A 102 -4.60 -12.68 41.66
CA GLY A 102 -5.05 -11.99 42.84
C GLY A 102 -6.30 -11.12 42.61
N ASP A 103 -6.21 -9.87 43.07
CA ASP A 103 -7.28 -8.88 43.02
C ASP A 103 -7.00 -7.71 42.06
N LYS A 104 -6.01 -7.85 41.14
CA LYS A 104 -5.55 -6.75 40.28
C LYS A 104 -6.68 -6.08 39.49
N ILE A 105 -7.53 -6.87 38.84
CA ILE A 105 -8.68 -6.36 38.09
C ILE A 105 -9.68 -5.66 39.01
N ASP A 106 -10.02 -6.30 40.13
CA ASP A 106 -11.02 -5.77 41.06
C ASP A 106 -10.50 -4.53 41.83
N THR A 107 -9.19 -4.27 41.77
CA THR A 107 -8.55 -3.06 42.30
C THR A 107 -8.53 -1.93 41.28
N ILE A 108 -8.20 -2.21 40.00
CA ILE A 108 -7.95 -1.19 38.99
C ILE A 108 -9.24 -0.81 38.22
N PHE A 109 -10.03 -1.79 37.75
CA PHE A 109 -11.19 -1.53 36.92
C PHE A 109 -12.23 -0.60 37.54
N PRO A 110 -12.58 -0.70 38.84
CA PRO A 110 -13.51 0.26 39.46
C PRO A 110 -13.03 1.69 39.40
N VAL A 111 -11.72 1.93 39.44
CA VAL A 111 -11.12 3.28 39.42
C VAL A 111 -11.14 3.90 38.05
N ILE A 112 -10.97 3.08 36.99
CA ILE A 112 -10.94 3.57 35.62
C ILE A 112 -12.26 3.45 34.87
N ALA A 113 -13.31 2.89 35.49
CA ALA A 113 -14.60 2.57 34.85
C ALA A 113 -15.21 3.78 34.11
N ASP A 114 -15.41 4.87 34.83
CA ASP A 114 -16.05 6.10 34.32
C ASP A 114 -15.03 7.13 33.80
N THR A 115 -13.93 6.68 33.24
CA THR A 115 -12.83 7.52 32.73
C THR A 115 -12.43 7.09 31.32
N ASP A 116 -11.52 7.85 30.70
CA ASP A 116 -10.91 7.51 29.42
C ASP A 116 -9.56 6.75 29.57
N TRP A 117 -9.25 6.24 30.75
CA TRP A 117 -8.07 5.42 30.97
C TRP A 117 -8.16 4.09 30.23
N GLU A 118 -7.08 3.70 29.57
CA GLU A 118 -6.92 2.40 28.93
C GLU A 118 -6.13 1.44 29.82
N CYS A 119 -6.13 0.14 29.53
CA CYS A 119 -5.47 -0.84 30.38
C CYS A 119 -4.85 -1.99 29.58
N VAL A 120 -3.61 -2.31 29.85
CA VAL A 120 -2.97 -3.56 29.40
C VAL A 120 -3.48 -4.71 30.26
N ALA A 121 -3.93 -5.79 29.61
CA ALA A 121 -4.44 -6.99 30.29
C ALA A 121 -3.64 -8.23 29.87
N LEU A 122 -2.90 -8.80 30.82
CA LEU A 122 -2.04 -9.95 30.61
C LEU A 122 -2.87 -11.26 30.66
N LEU A 123 -2.65 -12.16 29.70
CA LEU A 123 -3.30 -13.47 29.69
C LEU A 123 -2.61 -14.47 30.64
N CYS A 124 -2.60 -14.15 31.94
CA CYS A 124 -2.13 -15.01 33.02
C CYS A 124 -3.08 -15.00 34.22
N ASP A 125 -2.98 -15.99 35.04
CA ASP A 125 -3.75 -16.19 36.28
C ASP A 125 -2.84 -16.64 37.43
N ASN A 126 -3.40 -17.03 38.57
CA ASN A 126 -2.64 -17.48 39.75
C ASN A 126 -1.76 -18.72 39.47
N ASP A 127 -2.01 -19.46 38.39
CA ASP A 127 -1.16 -20.60 38.01
C ASP A 127 -0.01 -20.15 37.07
N GLY A 128 0.08 -18.86 36.76
CA GLY A 128 1.13 -18.26 35.94
C GLY A 128 0.75 -18.15 34.46
N ILE A 129 1.77 -18.11 33.56
CA ILE A 129 1.59 -17.95 32.13
C ILE A 129 1.17 -19.30 31.51
N PRO A 130 0.01 -19.37 30.82
CA PRO A 130 -0.44 -20.60 30.18
C PRO A 130 0.44 -21.00 28.98
N ASP A 131 0.59 -22.29 28.77
CA ASP A 131 1.34 -22.92 27.68
C ASP A 131 0.52 -23.10 26.38
N SER A 132 -0.82 -23.06 26.46
CA SER A 132 -1.71 -23.34 25.33
C SER A 132 -2.62 -22.17 24.97
N VAL A 133 -3.04 -22.13 23.71
CA VAL A 133 -4.02 -21.16 23.17
C VAL A 133 -5.34 -21.25 23.94
N GLU A 134 -5.83 -22.47 24.17
CA GLU A 134 -7.12 -22.71 24.81
C GLU A 134 -7.16 -22.14 26.21
N ARG A 135 -6.07 -22.32 26.98
CA ARG A 135 -5.99 -21.80 28.34
C ARG A 135 -5.85 -20.27 28.35
N ARG A 136 -5.07 -19.69 27.44
CA ARG A 136 -5.01 -18.22 27.26
C ARG A 136 -6.35 -17.62 26.89
N MET A 137 -7.08 -18.26 25.97
CA MET A 137 -8.42 -17.80 25.61
C MET A 137 -9.42 -17.91 26.76
N LYS A 138 -9.33 -18.94 27.62
CA LYS A 138 -10.15 -19.02 28.83
C LYS A 138 -9.90 -17.82 29.76
N ILE A 139 -8.64 -17.45 29.96
CA ILE A 139 -8.28 -16.26 30.76
C ILE A 139 -8.80 -15.00 30.08
N PHE A 140 -8.61 -14.88 28.76
CA PHE A 140 -9.17 -13.76 27.98
C PHE A 140 -10.66 -13.56 28.23
N PHE A 141 -11.47 -14.60 28.11
CA PHE A 141 -12.92 -14.50 28.38
C PHE A 141 -13.24 -14.15 29.83
N GLY A 142 -12.42 -14.62 30.78
CA GLY A 142 -12.55 -14.22 32.18
C GLY A 142 -12.28 -12.73 32.40
N ILE A 143 -11.26 -12.17 31.71
CA ILE A 143 -10.99 -10.73 31.73
C ILE A 143 -12.13 -9.95 31.08
N MET A 144 -12.67 -10.42 29.95
CA MET A 144 -13.77 -9.77 29.25
C MET A 144 -15.07 -9.77 30.06
N GLU A 145 -15.34 -10.84 30.83
CA GLU A 145 -16.47 -10.89 31.76
C GLU A 145 -16.32 -9.83 32.87
N LYS A 146 -15.14 -9.70 33.44
CA LYS A 146 -14.81 -8.64 34.41
C LYS A 146 -14.93 -7.24 33.80
N ALA A 147 -14.37 -7.04 32.60
CA ALA A 147 -14.47 -5.75 31.88
C ALA A 147 -15.94 -5.35 31.68
N LYS A 148 -16.78 -6.30 31.27
CA LYS A 148 -18.23 -6.09 31.12
C LYS A 148 -18.91 -5.74 32.47
N GLN A 149 -18.52 -6.43 33.54
CA GLN A 149 -19.03 -6.17 34.89
C GLN A 149 -18.77 -4.74 35.36
N TYR A 150 -17.60 -4.21 35.06
CA TYR A 150 -17.16 -2.85 35.45
C TYR A 150 -17.44 -1.79 34.38
N GLY A 151 -18.04 -2.16 33.25
CA GLY A 151 -18.36 -1.21 32.18
C GLY A 151 -17.16 -0.73 31.36
N ILE A 152 -16.05 -1.50 31.33
CA ILE A 152 -14.86 -1.20 30.52
C ILE A 152 -15.12 -1.64 29.08
N ALA A 153 -15.08 -0.72 28.13
CA ALA A 153 -15.23 -1.02 26.72
C ALA A 153 -14.04 -1.85 26.17
N PRO A 154 -14.28 -2.84 25.28
CA PRO A 154 -13.21 -3.62 24.65
C PRO A 154 -12.09 -2.75 24.03
N SER A 155 -12.45 -1.65 23.39
CA SER A 155 -11.51 -0.71 22.77
C SER A 155 -10.56 0.02 23.73
N ARG A 156 -10.77 -0.12 25.03
CA ARG A 156 -9.89 0.42 26.08
C ARG A 156 -8.90 -0.62 26.64
N LEU A 157 -8.95 -1.85 26.11
CA LEU A 157 -8.09 -2.95 26.56
C LEU A 157 -7.02 -3.26 25.53
N HIS A 158 -5.78 -3.36 26.01
CA HIS A 158 -4.61 -3.84 25.27
C HIS A 158 -4.27 -5.24 25.79
N ILE A 159 -4.74 -6.26 25.12
CA ILE A 159 -4.47 -7.65 25.54
C ILE A 159 -3.05 -8.04 25.19
N ASP A 160 -2.29 -8.50 26.18
CA ASP A 160 -0.99 -9.14 25.96
C ASP A 160 -1.16 -10.65 26.11
N PRO A 161 -1.11 -11.41 25.01
CA PRO A 161 -1.12 -12.88 25.08
C PRO A 161 0.10 -13.48 25.77
N LEU A 162 1.10 -12.68 26.11
CA LEU A 162 2.36 -13.06 26.76
C LEU A 162 3.23 -13.98 25.89
N VAL A 163 4.17 -13.38 25.20
CA VAL A 163 5.17 -14.15 24.44
C VAL A 163 6.29 -14.62 25.36
N VAL A 164 6.60 -15.91 25.32
CA VAL A 164 7.76 -16.50 25.99
C VAL A 164 8.96 -16.57 25.04
N THR A 165 10.16 -16.80 25.56
CA THR A 165 11.35 -16.83 24.70
C THR A 165 11.41 -18.08 23.83
N LEU A 166 11.80 -17.92 22.57
CA LEU A 166 12.09 -19.02 21.66
C LEU A 166 13.18 -19.97 22.19
N GLY A 167 14.03 -19.49 23.09
CA GLY A 167 15.07 -20.31 23.72
C GLY A 167 14.52 -21.44 24.61
N THR A 168 13.27 -21.31 25.07
CA THR A 168 12.62 -22.33 25.94
C THR A 168 11.39 -22.95 25.27
N ASP A 169 10.74 -22.24 24.34
CA ASP A 169 9.54 -22.72 23.65
C ASP A 169 9.55 -22.31 22.17
N GLN A 170 9.72 -23.29 21.29
CA GLN A 170 9.74 -23.09 19.83
C GLN A 170 8.36 -22.73 19.28
N THR A 171 7.27 -23.00 20.01
CA THR A 171 5.89 -22.66 19.62
C THR A 171 5.45 -21.26 20.04
N ALA A 172 6.31 -20.51 20.74
CA ALA A 172 5.97 -19.20 21.34
C ALA A 172 5.29 -18.24 20.36
N LEU A 173 5.81 -18.12 19.12
CA LEU A 173 5.18 -17.28 18.09
C LEU A 173 3.81 -17.84 17.66
N THR A 174 3.72 -19.15 17.41
CA THR A 174 2.47 -19.77 16.93
C THR A 174 1.34 -19.59 17.95
N VAL A 175 1.62 -19.88 19.22
CA VAL A 175 0.65 -19.71 20.31
C VAL A 175 0.23 -18.25 20.44
N PHE A 176 1.18 -17.32 20.41
CA PHE A 176 0.89 -15.88 20.44
C PHE A 176 0.00 -15.46 19.27
N ALA A 177 0.39 -15.82 18.04
CA ALA A 177 -0.31 -15.43 16.82
C ALA A 177 -1.73 -16.01 16.75
N ASP A 178 -1.94 -17.25 17.20
CA ASP A 178 -3.25 -17.88 17.21
C ASP A 178 -4.17 -17.22 18.24
N CYS A 179 -3.66 -16.82 19.41
CA CYS A 179 -4.41 -15.98 20.35
C CYS A 179 -4.81 -14.65 19.69
N CYS A 180 -3.88 -13.95 19.04
CA CYS A 180 -4.18 -12.67 18.37
C CYS A 180 -5.31 -12.81 17.35
N ARG A 181 -5.22 -13.81 16.46
CA ARG A 181 -6.24 -14.04 15.42
C ARG A 181 -7.61 -14.35 16.02
N ARG A 182 -7.68 -15.20 17.05
CA ARG A 182 -8.94 -15.54 17.73
C ARG A 182 -9.55 -14.34 18.43
N ILE A 183 -8.75 -13.57 19.17
CA ILE A 183 -9.21 -12.36 19.84
C ILE A 183 -9.76 -11.36 18.83
N LYS A 184 -8.99 -11.05 17.76
CA LYS A 184 -9.41 -10.09 16.74
C LYS A 184 -10.64 -10.55 15.94
N SER A 185 -10.85 -11.85 15.77
CA SER A 185 -12.06 -12.36 15.08
C SER A 185 -13.35 -12.14 15.87
N GLU A 186 -13.29 -12.13 17.21
CA GLU A 186 -14.46 -11.95 18.08
C GLU A 186 -14.60 -10.49 18.57
N TYR A 187 -13.46 -9.81 18.76
CA TYR A 187 -13.38 -8.43 19.28
C TYR A 187 -12.45 -7.59 18.40
N PRO A 188 -12.88 -7.15 17.21
CA PRO A 188 -12.02 -6.41 16.27
C PRO A 188 -11.48 -5.09 16.82
N ASP A 189 -12.22 -4.44 17.72
CA ASP A 189 -11.86 -3.13 18.30
C ASP A 189 -10.92 -3.23 19.50
N ILE A 190 -10.66 -4.43 20.03
CA ILE A 190 -9.71 -4.62 21.14
C ILE A 190 -8.27 -4.45 20.64
N HIS A 191 -7.41 -3.83 21.42
CA HIS A 191 -6.00 -3.74 21.07
C HIS A 191 -5.24 -4.98 21.55
N ILE A 192 -4.21 -5.38 20.78
CA ILE A 192 -3.30 -6.45 21.15
C ILE A 192 -1.90 -5.87 21.26
N THR A 193 -1.27 -6.07 22.40
CA THR A 193 0.07 -5.58 22.70
C THR A 193 1.04 -6.73 23.01
N SER A 194 2.31 -6.42 23.13
CA SER A 194 3.32 -7.34 23.64
C SER A 194 4.54 -6.62 24.19
N GLY A 195 5.11 -7.17 25.26
CA GLY A 195 6.49 -6.96 25.65
C GLY A 195 7.43 -7.65 24.67
N LEU A 196 7.64 -7.00 23.53
CA LEU A 196 8.23 -7.57 22.31
C LEU A 196 9.57 -8.28 22.53
N SER A 197 10.43 -7.73 23.37
CA SER A 197 11.80 -8.21 23.61
C SER A 197 11.88 -9.58 24.31
N ASN A 198 10.78 -10.08 24.88
CA ASN A 198 10.74 -11.36 25.58
C ASN A 198 11.00 -12.54 24.62
N ILE A 199 10.51 -12.49 23.38
CA ILE A 199 10.67 -13.55 22.38
C ILE A 199 12.13 -13.97 22.17
N SER A 200 13.07 -13.04 22.30
CA SER A 200 14.49 -13.24 22.01
C SER A 200 15.37 -13.36 23.25
N PHE A 201 14.77 -13.43 24.45
CA PHE A 201 15.56 -13.48 25.69
C PHE A 201 16.49 -14.69 25.70
N GLY A 202 17.77 -14.47 26.07
CA GLY A 202 18.80 -15.51 26.06
C GLY A 202 19.41 -15.88 24.70
N LEU A 203 18.93 -15.27 23.59
CA LEU A 203 19.43 -15.57 22.25
C LEU A 203 20.41 -14.51 21.73
N PRO A 204 21.34 -14.88 20.83
CA PRO A 204 22.26 -13.91 20.22
C PRO A 204 21.54 -13.02 19.20
N VAL A 205 22.09 -11.84 18.92
CA VAL A 205 21.59 -10.88 17.92
C VAL A 205 20.08 -10.63 18.02
N ARG A 206 19.60 -10.44 19.25
CA ARG A 206 18.19 -10.28 19.64
C ARG A 206 17.39 -9.36 18.72
N LYS A 207 18.03 -8.28 18.21
CA LYS A 207 17.37 -7.30 17.31
C LYS A 207 16.74 -7.93 16.08
N ASN A 208 17.37 -8.95 15.48
CA ASN A 208 16.85 -9.59 14.28
C ASN A 208 15.58 -10.38 14.58
N ILE A 209 15.57 -11.11 15.70
CA ILE A 209 14.40 -11.87 16.15
C ILE A 209 13.26 -10.92 16.52
N ASN A 210 13.56 -9.84 17.25
CA ASN A 210 12.55 -8.84 17.62
C ASN A 210 11.90 -8.18 16.41
N GLN A 211 12.68 -7.85 15.38
CA GLN A 211 12.16 -7.27 14.13
C GLN A 211 11.27 -8.26 13.36
N ALA A 212 11.71 -9.50 13.21
CA ALA A 212 10.92 -10.56 12.57
C ALA A 212 9.62 -10.84 13.35
N PHE A 213 9.71 -10.91 14.69
CA PHE A 213 8.55 -11.09 15.55
C PHE A 213 7.55 -9.94 15.40
N MET A 214 8.01 -8.68 15.37
CA MET A 214 7.14 -7.51 15.14
C MET A 214 6.30 -7.69 13.88
N VAL A 215 6.92 -8.02 12.74
CA VAL A 215 6.23 -8.21 11.44
C VAL A 215 5.18 -9.31 11.54
N LEU A 216 5.55 -10.47 12.11
CA LEU A 216 4.66 -11.62 12.20
C LEU A 216 3.53 -11.41 13.21
N ALA A 217 3.78 -10.73 14.31
CA ALA A 217 2.79 -10.36 15.32
C ALA A 217 1.77 -9.34 14.75
N MET A 218 2.25 -8.33 14.02
CA MET A 218 1.38 -7.37 13.32
C MET A 218 0.49 -8.08 12.28
N ASN A 219 1.05 -9.04 11.53
CA ASN A 219 0.28 -9.85 10.60
C ASN A 219 -0.77 -10.73 11.30
N ALA A 220 -0.52 -11.12 12.54
CA ALA A 220 -1.48 -11.87 13.36
C ALA A 220 -2.57 -11.00 14.01
N GLY A 221 -2.44 -9.67 13.95
CA GLY A 221 -3.42 -8.73 14.48
C GLY A 221 -2.92 -7.81 15.60
N MET A 222 -1.66 -7.90 16.00
CA MET A 222 -1.08 -6.96 16.97
C MET A 222 -1.07 -5.54 16.39
N ASP A 223 -1.56 -4.57 17.17
CA ASP A 223 -1.72 -3.17 16.77
C ASP A 223 -1.22 -2.17 17.85
N SER A 224 -0.68 -2.69 18.94
CA SER A 224 -0.01 -1.95 20.01
C SER A 224 1.29 -2.66 20.37
N ALA A 225 2.33 -1.96 20.80
CA ALA A 225 3.59 -2.59 21.21
C ALA A 225 4.37 -1.73 22.19
N ILE A 226 4.97 -2.40 23.20
CA ILE A 226 5.93 -1.80 24.13
C ILE A 226 7.31 -1.92 23.49
N VAL A 227 7.83 -0.80 22.97
CA VAL A 227 9.07 -0.75 22.19
C VAL A 227 9.79 0.59 22.35
N ASP A 228 11.06 0.62 21.96
CA ASP A 228 11.83 1.85 21.82
C ASP A 228 11.46 2.62 20.55
N PRO A 229 10.73 3.76 20.63
CA PRO A 229 10.35 4.53 19.46
C PRO A 229 11.54 5.21 18.78
N THR A 230 12.68 5.33 19.44
CA THR A 230 13.92 5.90 18.87
C THR A 230 14.71 4.90 18.02
N ASN A 231 14.33 3.61 18.06
CA ASN A 231 14.95 2.56 17.26
C ASN A 231 14.47 2.62 15.81
N LYS A 232 15.22 3.33 14.97
CA LYS A 232 14.89 3.55 13.55
C LYS A 232 14.58 2.26 12.77
N ASN A 233 15.29 1.17 13.07
CA ASN A 233 15.07 -0.10 12.37
C ASN A 233 13.72 -0.73 12.79
N MET A 234 13.38 -0.70 14.07
CA MET A 234 12.09 -1.21 14.55
C MET A 234 10.92 -0.37 14.02
N ILE A 235 11.05 0.94 14.08
CA ILE A 235 10.06 1.85 13.50
C ILE A 235 9.94 1.63 11.98
N GLY A 236 11.06 1.42 11.29
CA GLY A 236 11.06 1.06 9.87
C GLY A 236 10.25 -0.21 9.56
N MET A 237 10.41 -1.25 10.38
CA MET A 237 9.62 -2.49 10.24
C MET A 237 8.12 -2.25 10.47
N ILE A 238 7.75 -1.42 11.45
CA ILE A 238 6.35 -1.09 11.73
C ILE A 238 5.69 -0.38 10.53
N TYR A 239 6.32 0.66 10.01
CA TYR A 239 5.78 1.40 8.85
C TYR A 239 5.72 0.53 7.59
N ALA A 240 6.80 -0.21 7.29
CA ALA A 240 6.83 -1.14 6.16
C ALA A 240 5.74 -2.23 6.28
N THR A 241 5.54 -2.78 7.48
CA THR A 241 4.52 -3.80 7.72
C THR A 241 3.10 -3.22 7.58
N ASN A 242 2.86 -1.98 8.03
CA ASN A 242 1.56 -1.33 7.82
C ASN A 242 1.26 -1.14 6.32
N ALA A 243 2.27 -0.76 5.52
CA ALA A 243 2.12 -0.65 4.08
C ALA A 243 1.81 -2.01 3.42
N LEU A 244 2.54 -3.08 3.82
CA LEU A 244 2.33 -4.44 3.32
C LEU A 244 0.97 -5.05 3.73
N LEU A 245 0.41 -4.63 4.87
CA LEU A 245 -0.90 -5.09 5.37
C LEU A 245 -2.06 -4.16 4.96
N GLU A 246 -1.85 -3.28 3.97
CA GLU A 246 -2.87 -2.35 3.44
C GLU A 246 -3.45 -1.38 4.50
N ARG A 247 -2.71 -1.16 5.60
CA ARG A 247 -3.08 -0.23 6.68
C ARG A 247 -2.56 1.19 6.44
N ASP A 248 -1.69 1.37 5.47
CA ASP A 248 -1.12 2.64 5.02
C ASP A 248 -1.53 2.87 3.56
N GLU A 249 -2.57 3.66 3.38
CA GLU A 249 -3.15 3.93 2.05
C GLU A 249 -2.08 4.54 1.13
N TYR A 250 -1.76 3.84 0.04
CA TYR A 250 -0.73 4.24 -0.94
C TYR A 250 0.67 4.45 -0.36
N CYS A 251 1.01 3.82 0.77
CA CYS A 251 2.30 3.98 1.46
C CYS A 251 2.62 5.44 1.86
N LEU A 252 1.62 6.29 2.02
CA LEU A 252 1.82 7.72 2.27
C LEU A 252 2.51 8.00 3.61
N GLN A 253 2.14 7.25 4.68
CA GLN A 253 2.79 7.40 5.98
C GLN A 253 4.24 6.91 5.95
N TYR A 254 4.51 5.81 5.22
CA TYR A 254 5.87 5.30 5.03
C TYR A 254 6.74 6.33 4.28
N ILE A 255 6.21 6.91 3.21
CA ILE A 255 6.92 7.92 2.40
C ILE A 255 7.14 9.21 3.22
N ASP A 256 6.15 9.70 3.97
CA ASP A 256 6.31 10.88 4.85
C ASP A 256 7.40 10.65 5.92
N LYS A 257 7.48 9.43 6.46
CA LYS A 257 8.45 9.10 7.51
C LYS A 257 9.87 8.94 6.99
N PHE A 258 10.06 8.34 5.80
CA PHE A 258 11.36 7.89 5.27
C PHE A 258 11.77 8.52 3.95
N GLY A 259 10.85 9.20 3.26
CA GLY A 259 11.14 9.94 2.04
C GLY A 259 12.15 11.07 2.29
N ASN A 260 12.85 11.47 1.24
CA ASN A 260 13.87 12.52 1.31
C ASN A 260 13.22 13.88 1.61
N LYS A 261 13.18 14.29 2.88
CA LYS A 261 12.77 15.65 3.28
C LYS A 261 13.81 16.73 2.94
N ALA A 262 14.95 16.37 2.34
CA ALA A 262 16.06 17.29 2.04
C ALA A 262 15.96 17.97 0.67
N ALA A 263 15.03 17.56 -0.20
CA ALA A 263 14.73 18.30 -1.41
C ALA A 263 13.71 19.38 -1.03
N GLU A 264 14.14 20.65 -1.04
CA GLU A 264 13.20 21.78 -0.95
C GLU A 264 12.13 21.58 -2.01
N GLU A 265 10.85 21.49 -1.60
CA GLU A 265 9.73 21.53 -2.53
C GLU A 265 9.90 22.77 -3.39
N VAL A 266 10.30 22.57 -4.63
CA VAL A 266 10.27 23.63 -5.62
C VAL A 266 8.79 23.86 -5.89
N GLN A 267 8.23 24.89 -5.27
CA GLN A 267 6.94 25.44 -5.66
C GLN A 267 7.19 26.36 -6.87
N PRO A 268 6.95 25.93 -8.10
CA PRO A 268 6.82 26.88 -9.18
C PRO A 268 5.62 27.76 -8.83
N ALA A 269 5.82 29.06 -8.83
CA ALA A 269 4.71 29.97 -8.65
C ALA A 269 3.69 29.71 -9.78
N PRO A 270 2.39 29.62 -9.49
CA PRO A 270 1.37 29.56 -10.53
C PRO A 270 1.56 30.72 -11.51
N ALA A 271 1.31 30.48 -12.78
CA ALA A 271 1.54 31.43 -13.87
C ALA A 271 0.78 32.77 -13.67
N SER A 272 -0.25 32.77 -12.81
CA SER A 272 -0.99 33.94 -12.35
C SER A 272 -1.29 33.82 -10.84
N PRO A 273 -1.48 34.96 -10.11
CA PRO A 273 -1.87 34.90 -8.70
C PRO A 273 -3.25 34.26 -8.59
N LEU A 274 -3.30 33.06 -7.99
CA LEU A 274 -4.55 32.37 -7.67
C LEU A 274 -5.24 33.06 -6.48
N ASP A 275 -6.57 33.14 -6.52
CA ASP A 275 -7.31 33.53 -5.34
C ASP A 275 -7.26 32.44 -4.26
N GLU A 276 -7.73 32.77 -3.05
CA GLU A 276 -7.64 31.87 -1.89
C GLU A 276 -8.33 30.50 -2.13
N LYS A 277 -9.44 30.49 -2.89
CA LYS A 277 -10.18 29.26 -3.19
C LYS A 277 -9.45 28.39 -4.21
N MET A 278 -8.92 28.99 -5.25
CA MET A 278 -8.12 28.31 -6.25
C MET A 278 -6.80 27.78 -5.67
N GLN A 279 -6.16 28.52 -4.73
CA GLN A 279 -5.00 28.02 -4.00
C GLN A 279 -5.33 26.77 -3.16
N LYS A 280 -6.52 26.72 -2.53
CA LYS A 280 -6.99 25.55 -1.81
C LYS A 280 -7.15 24.36 -2.75
N VAL A 281 -7.77 24.54 -3.93
CA VAL A 281 -7.92 23.51 -4.95
C VAL A 281 -6.55 23.02 -5.44
N PHE A 282 -5.64 23.95 -5.75
CA PHE A 282 -4.27 23.64 -6.16
C PHE A 282 -3.57 22.75 -5.14
N LYS A 283 -3.57 23.16 -3.87
CA LYS A 283 -2.91 22.43 -2.80
C LYS A 283 -3.52 21.04 -2.55
N LEU A 284 -4.84 20.93 -2.53
CA LEU A 284 -5.51 19.64 -2.34
C LEU A 284 -5.26 18.67 -3.50
N THR A 285 -5.13 19.19 -4.73
CA THR A 285 -4.73 18.39 -5.90
C THR A 285 -3.29 17.92 -5.74
N GLN A 286 -2.36 18.82 -5.41
CA GLN A 286 -0.94 18.49 -5.20
C GLN A 286 -0.75 17.46 -4.08
N ASP A 287 -1.47 17.61 -2.96
CA ASP A 287 -1.39 16.76 -1.79
C ASP A 287 -2.19 15.44 -1.94
N GLY A 288 -2.88 15.24 -3.07
CA GLY A 288 -3.62 14.01 -3.36
C GLY A 288 -4.86 13.80 -2.49
N LYS A 289 -5.52 14.87 -2.00
CA LYS A 289 -6.66 14.83 -1.09
C LYS A 289 -7.99 14.57 -1.82
N ASN A 290 -8.15 13.38 -2.38
CA ASN A 290 -9.29 12.99 -3.21
C ASN A 290 -10.66 13.10 -2.53
N LYS A 291 -10.74 12.97 -1.20
CA LYS A 291 -11.99 13.10 -0.44
C LYS A 291 -12.42 14.54 -0.22
N GLU A 292 -11.48 15.48 -0.23
CA GLU A 292 -11.70 16.90 0.10
C GLU A 292 -11.78 17.77 -1.15
N ILE A 293 -11.16 17.34 -2.26
CA ILE A 293 -11.03 18.14 -3.48
C ILE A 293 -12.39 18.48 -4.10
N GLY A 294 -13.34 17.55 -4.13
CA GLY A 294 -14.67 17.78 -4.71
C GLY A 294 -15.41 18.92 -4.02
N GLN A 295 -15.35 18.99 -2.68
CA GLN A 295 -15.93 20.09 -1.92
C GLN A 295 -15.21 21.41 -2.19
N ALA A 296 -13.88 21.41 -2.26
CA ALA A 296 -13.10 22.61 -2.52
C ALA A 296 -13.36 23.19 -3.92
N VAL A 297 -13.50 22.32 -4.93
CA VAL A 297 -13.90 22.72 -6.29
C VAL A 297 -15.30 23.33 -6.29
N GLN A 298 -16.27 22.72 -5.59
CA GLN A 298 -17.61 23.29 -5.47
C GLN A 298 -17.60 24.66 -4.76
N GLU A 299 -16.83 24.80 -3.68
CA GLU A 299 -16.66 26.08 -2.98
C GLU A 299 -16.05 27.18 -3.87
N ALA A 300 -15.14 26.81 -4.78
CA ALA A 300 -14.56 27.74 -5.75
C ALA A 300 -15.60 28.16 -6.83
N LEU A 301 -16.38 27.21 -7.33
CA LEU A 301 -17.50 27.48 -8.25
C LEU A 301 -18.55 28.38 -7.64
N ASP A 302 -18.96 28.10 -6.38
CA ASP A 302 -19.95 28.90 -5.64
C ASP A 302 -19.44 30.32 -5.35
N ALA A 303 -18.13 30.51 -5.25
CA ALA A 303 -17.48 31.81 -5.12
C ALA A 303 -17.37 32.59 -6.45
N GLY A 304 -17.77 31.97 -7.57
CA GLY A 304 -17.77 32.58 -8.91
C GLY A 304 -16.44 32.45 -9.66
N CYS A 305 -15.54 31.53 -9.24
CA CYS A 305 -14.34 31.24 -10.03
C CYS A 305 -14.74 30.58 -11.35
N ASP A 306 -14.05 30.96 -12.42
CA ASP A 306 -14.29 30.36 -13.75
C ASP A 306 -13.92 28.87 -13.76
N PRO A 307 -14.83 27.95 -14.19
CA PRO A 307 -14.55 26.51 -14.23
C PRO A 307 -13.30 26.16 -15.03
N THR A 308 -13.04 26.87 -16.13
CA THR A 308 -11.86 26.65 -16.98
C THR A 308 -10.58 27.09 -16.26
N ALA A 309 -10.62 28.19 -15.52
CA ALA A 309 -9.48 28.62 -14.70
C ALA A 309 -9.22 27.67 -13.51
N ILE A 310 -10.27 27.13 -12.86
CA ILE A 310 -10.11 26.10 -11.82
C ILE A 310 -9.39 24.87 -12.41
N LEU A 311 -9.81 24.42 -13.59
CA LEU A 311 -9.18 23.28 -14.26
C LEU A 311 -7.73 23.57 -14.64
N ASN A 312 -7.48 24.65 -15.39
CA ASN A 312 -6.18 24.91 -15.99
C ASN A 312 -5.16 25.44 -15.00
N ASP A 313 -5.52 26.49 -14.24
CA ASP A 313 -4.55 27.19 -13.39
C ASP A 313 -4.37 26.50 -12.03
N ALA A 314 -5.46 25.99 -11.43
CA ALA A 314 -5.34 25.32 -10.15
C ALA A 314 -5.00 23.82 -10.28
N MET A 315 -5.80 23.06 -11.05
CA MET A 315 -5.66 21.59 -11.03
C MET A 315 -4.54 21.10 -11.97
N ILE A 316 -4.54 21.53 -13.24
CA ILE A 316 -3.47 21.18 -14.19
C ILE A 316 -2.14 21.80 -13.77
N GLY A 317 -2.18 23.04 -13.25
CA GLY A 317 -1.02 23.69 -12.67
C GLY A 317 -0.41 22.89 -11.51
N ALA A 318 -1.24 22.35 -10.60
CA ALA A 318 -0.79 21.48 -9.51
C ALA A 318 -0.15 20.18 -10.05
N MET A 319 -0.76 19.55 -11.07
CA MET A 319 -0.19 18.33 -11.67
C MET A 319 1.12 18.57 -12.39
N ALA A 320 1.36 19.76 -12.95
CA ALA A 320 2.65 20.12 -13.51
C ALA A 320 3.76 20.13 -12.42
N VAL A 321 3.44 20.68 -11.23
CA VAL A 321 4.35 20.66 -10.07
C VAL A 321 4.58 19.22 -9.59
N VAL A 322 3.54 18.41 -9.51
CA VAL A 322 3.62 16.98 -9.14
C VAL A 322 4.54 16.24 -10.12
N GLY A 323 4.40 16.44 -11.43
CA GLY A 323 5.24 15.83 -12.45
C GLY A 323 6.71 16.24 -12.33
N ASP A 324 6.98 17.53 -12.09
CA ASP A 324 8.34 18.03 -11.90
C ASP A 324 9.00 17.50 -10.62
N ASN A 325 8.25 17.44 -9.53
CA ASN A 325 8.72 16.87 -8.27
C ASN A 325 8.97 15.34 -8.39
N PHE A 326 8.17 14.64 -9.17
CA PHE A 326 8.40 13.23 -9.46
C PHE A 326 9.70 13.00 -10.25
N LYS A 327 9.95 13.78 -11.31
CA LYS A 327 11.21 13.74 -12.08
C LYS A 327 12.45 14.04 -11.24
N LYS A 328 12.31 14.89 -10.22
CA LYS A 328 13.38 15.25 -9.28
C LYS A 328 13.50 14.25 -8.11
N GLU A 329 12.76 13.16 -8.12
CA GLU A 329 12.71 12.17 -7.02
C GLU A 329 12.36 12.77 -5.64
N ILE A 330 11.62 13.90 -5.63
CA ILE A 330 11.11 14.55 -4.41
C ILE A 330 9.86 13.82 -3.92
N ILE A 331 9.01 13.39 -4.84
CA ILE A 331 7.85 12.55 -4.57
C ILE A 331 7.96 11.20 -5.29
N PHE A 332 7.17 10.23 -4.81
CA PHE A 332 7.18 8.86 -5.30
C PHE A 332 5.87 8.50 -6.01
N VAL A 333 5.87 7.36 -6.73
CA VAL A 333 4.69 6.89 -7.50
C VAL A 333 3.38 6.93 -6.71
N PRO A 334 3.30 6.48 -5.43
CA PRO A 334 2.04 6.55 -4.68
C PRO A 334 1.50 7.97 -4.49
N GLN A 335 2.37 8.96 -4.28
CA GLN A 335 1.99 10.36 -4.12
C GLN A 335 1.50 10.95 -5.45
N MET A 336 2.18 10.65 -6.55
CA MET A 336 1.75 11.04 -7.89
C MET A 336 0.38 10.45 -8.24
N LEU A 337 0.16 9.16 -7.94
CA LEU A 337 -1.14 8.50 -8.13
C LEU A 337 -2.24 9.12 -7.25
N ALA A 338 -1.92 9.51 -6.02
CA ALA A 338 -2.87 10.19 -5.15
C ALA A 338 -3.28 11.55 -5.73
N ALA A 339 -2.33 12.34 -6.24
CA ALA A 339 -2.58 13.61 -6.90
C ALA A 339 -3.44 13.44 -8.16
N ALA A 340 -3.14 12.45 -9.01
CA ALA A 340 -3.93 12.14 -10.20
C ALA A 340 -5.38 11.76 -9.88
N ARG A 341 -5.61 11.00 -8.80
CA ARG A 341 -6.97 10.67 -8.32
C ARG A 341 -7.70 11.88 -7.77
N ALA A 342 -7.02 12.75 -7.04
CA ALA A 342 -7.60 14.02 -6.58
C ALA A 342 -7.99 14.89 -7.79
N MET A 343 -7.10 15.00 -8.79
CA MET A 343 -7.40 15.67 -10.06
C MET A 343 -8.68 15.11 -10.68
N LYS A 344 -8.78 13.79 -10.88
CA LYS A 344 -9.95 13.14 -11.46
C LYS A 344 -11.23 13.44 -10.69
N ALA A 345 -11.20 13.32 -9.36
CA ALA A 345 -12.35 13.62 -8.50
C ALA A 345 -12.81 15.08 -8.61
N GLY A 346 -11.87 16.03 -8.73
CA GLY A 346 -12.18 17.44 -8.94
C GLY A 346 -12.75 17.72 -10.34
N VAL A 347 -12.19 17.09 -11.38
CA VAL A 347 -12.70 17.19 -12.76
C VAL A 347 -14.13 16.66 -12.87
N ASP A 348 -14.47 15.59 -12.16
CA ASP A 348 -15.84 15.05 -12.15
C ASP A 348 -16.87 16.06 -11.63
N VAL A 349 -16.48 16.93 -10.68
CA VAL A 349 -17.32 18.06 -10.21
C VAL A 349 -17.40 19.17 -11.27
N LEU A 350 -16.32 19.44 -12.02
CA LEU A 350 -16.29 20.49 -13.04
C LEU A 350 -17.04 20.12 -14.34
N LYS A 351 -17.12 18.83 -14.68
CA LYS A 351 -17.73 18.37 -15.95
C LYS A 351 -19.06 19.03 -16.34
N PRO A 352 -20.06 19.19 -15.43
CA PRO A 352 -21.33 19.83 -15.77
C PRO A 352 -21.20 21.31 -16.17
N TYR A 353 -20.17 21.97 -15.67
CA TYR A 353 -19.93 23.41 -15.87
C TYR A 353 -19.07 23.68 -17.11
N LEU A 354 -18.23 22.72 -17.49
CA LEU A 354 -17.37 22.78 -18.69
C LEU A 354 -18.13 22.43 -19.96
N ALA A 355 -19.20 21.63 -19.89
CA ALA A 355 -20.01 21.23 -21.02
C ALA A 355 -20.80 22.38 -21.69
N THR A 356 -20.84 23.56 -21.10
CA THR A 356 -21.52 24.76 -21.62
C THR A 356 -20.59 25.79 -22.27
N GLY A 357 -19.27 25.55 -22.26
CA GLY A 357 -18.25 26.45 -22.85
C GLY A 357 -17.27 25.66 -23.71
N GLU A 358 -16.63 26.32 -24.66
CA GLU A 358 -15.64 25.79 -25.62
C GLU A 358 -14.30 25.33 -24.98
N ALA A 359 -14.30 24.77 -23.77
CA ALA A 359 -13.14 24.10 -23.20
C ALA A 359 -13.03 22.71 -23.86
N GLY A 360 -12.54 22.67 -25.08
CA GLY A 360 -12.24 21.45 -25.82
C GLY A 360 -11.19 20.63 -25.08
N SER A 361 -11.31 19.31 -25.11
CA SER A 361 -10.25 18.38 -24.75
C SER A 361 -8.95 18.80 -25.46
N ALA A 362 -7.80 18.66 -24.78
CA ALA A 362 -6.49 18.93 -25.39
C ALA A 362 -6.22 18.02 -26.61
N GLY A 363 -7.03 16.96 -26.76
CA GLY A 363 -7.01 15.95 -27.82
C GLY A 363 -7.44 14.60 -27.30
N THR A 364 -7.62 13.63 -28.18
CA THR A 364 -7.96 12.25 -27.83
C THR A 364 -6.77 11.34 -28.07
N ILE A 365 -6.45 10.50 -27.08
CA ILE A 365 -5.33 9.54 -27.07
C ILE A 365 -5.89 8.12 -27.00
N ILE A 366 -5.43 7.25 -27.91
CA ILE A 366 -5.65 5.80 -27.80
C ILE A 366 -4.44 5.18 -27.10
N LEU A 367 -4.67 4.47 -26.01
CA LEU A 367 -3.64 3.90 -25.16
C LEU A 367 -3.83 2.38 -25.04
N GLY A 368 -2.75 1.61 -25.17
CA GLY A 368 -2.81 0.16 -24.97
C GLY A 368 -1.45 -0.48 -24.78
N THR A 369 -1.44 -1.65 -24.14
CA THR A 369 -0.25 -2.52 -24.07
C THR A 369 -0.32 -3.52 -25.21
N VAL A 370 0.77 -3.65 -25.96
CA VAL A 370 0.83 -4.47 -27.18
C VAL A 370 0.56 -5.96 -26.93
N ALA A 371 0.22 -6.69 -27.99
CA ALA A 371 -0.11 -8.11 -27.94
C ALA A 371 1.02 -8.93 -27.30
N GLY A 372 0.66 -9.90 -26.45
CA GLY A 372 1.58 -10.76 -25.69
C GLY A 372 2.10 -10.14 -24.39
N ASP A 373 1.74 -8.89 -24.08
CA ASP A 373 2.13 -8.20 -22.86
C ASP A 373 0.92 -7.92 -21.96
N LEU A 374 0.94 -8.44 -20.72
CA LEU A 374 -0.15 -8.30 -19.75
C LEU A 374 0.10 -7.23 -18.69
N HIS A 375 1.19 -6.47 -18.81
CA HIS A 375 1.54 -5.45 -17.83
C HIS A 375 0.68 -4.20 -18.03
N ASP A 376 0.02 -3.77 -16.96
CA ASP A 376 -0.92 -2.65 -16.95
C ASP A 376 -0.51 -1.46 -16.08
N ILE A 377 0.31 -1.67 -15.04
CA ILE A 377 0.61 -0.64 -14.02
C ILE A 377 1.22 0.62 -14.66
N GLY A 378 2.26 0.45 -15.48
CA GLY A 378 2.91 1.57 -16.17
C GLY A 378 1.98 2.27 -17.15
N LYS A 379 1.24 1.49 -17.95
CA LYS A 379 0.25 2.00 -18.90
C LYS A 379 -0.87 2.79 -18.21
N ASN A 380 -1.42 2.24 -17.11
CA ASN A 380 -2.48 2.91 -16.34
C ASN A 380 -1.99 4.22 -15.73
N LEU A 381 -0.71 4.26 -15.29
CA LEU A 381 -0.08 5.49 -14.80
C LEU A 381 0.02 6.54 -15.90
N VAL A 382 0.47 6.15 -17.10
CA VAL A 382 0.55 7.03 -18.27
C VAL A 382 -0.85 7.54 -18.65
N GLY A 383 -1.86 6.67 -18.65
CA GLY A 383 -3.25 7.05 -18.92
C GLY A 383 -3.76 8.11 -17.95
N MET A 384 -3.55 7.93 -16.65
CA MET A 384 -3.92 8.93 -15.65
C MET A 384 -3.18 10.26 -15.82
N MET A 385 -1.92 10.23 -16.23
CA MET A 385 -1.16 11.45 -16.52
C MET A 385 -1.67 12.17 -17.76
N PHE A 386 -2.10 11.46 -18.80
CA PHE A 386 -2.76 12.04 -19.98
C PHE A 386 -4.11 12.67 -19.62
N GLU A 387 -4.97 11.95 -18.85
CA GLU A 387 -6.22 12.50 -18.33
C GLU A 387 -5.98 13.78 -17.51
N SER A 388 -4.97 13.76 -16.63
CA SER A 388 -4.56 14.91 -15.82
C SER A 388 -3.99 16.07 -16.63
N ALA A 389 -3.51 15.81 -17.84
CA ALA A 389 -3.04 16.81 -18.78
C ALA A 389 -4.17 17.40 -19.67
N GLY A 390 -5.41 16.96 -19.46
CA GLY A 390 -6.61 17.45 -20.16
C GLY A 390 -6.96 16.66 -21.42
N PHE A 391 -6.35 15.50 -21.66
CA PHE A 391 -6.68 14.64 -22.79
C PHE A 391 -7.83 13.69 -22.46
N GLU A 392 -8.62 13.35 -23.47
CA GLU A 392 -9.51 12.20 -23.42
C GLU A 392 -8.72 10.94 -23.74
N VAL A 393 -8.79 9.91 -22.89
CA VAL A 393 -8.03 8.66 -23.03
C VAL A 393 -8.96 7.50 -23.32
N ILE A 394 -8.74 6.84 -24.45
CA ILE A 394 -9.40 5.59 -24.82
C ILE A 394 -8.42 4.47 -24.51
N ASP A 395 -8.62 3.82 -23.36
CA ASP A 395 -7.76 2.75 -22.88
C ASP A 395 -8.24 1.38 -23.41
N LEU A 396 -7.44 0.76 -24.25
CA LEU A 396 -7.72 -0.54 -24.87
C LEU A 396 -7.33 -1.72 -23.95
N GLY A 397 -6.69 -1.45 -22.81
CA GLY A 397 -6.26 -2.48 -21.89
C GLY A 397 -4.88 -3.07 -22.23
N VAL A 398 -4.74 -4.38 -22.03
CA VAL A 398 -3.48 -5.13 -22.21
C VAL A 398 -3.68 -6.22 -23.26
N ASP A 399 -2.56 -6.79 -23.78
CA ASP A 399 -2.58 -7.84 -24.81
C ASP A 399 -3.40 -7.43 -26.04
N VAL A 400 -3.25 -6.17 -26.47
CA VAL A 400 -4.08 -5.58 -27.53
C VAL A 400 -3.54 -5.99 -28.90
N PRO A 401 -4.35 -6.67 -29.73
CA PRO A 401 -3.97 -7.01 -31.09
C PRO A 401 -3.76 -5.76 -31.96
N ILE A 402 -2.86 -5.85 -32.95
CA ILE A 402 -2.56 -4.76 -33.89
C ILE A 402 -3.84 -4.23 -34.55
N GLN A 403 -4.72 -5.13 -35.00
CA GLN A 403 -5.94 -4.75 -35.70
C GLN A 403 -6.87 -3.90 -34.83
N THR A 404 -6.91 -4.17 -33.51
CA THR A 404 -7.72 -3.38 -32.55
C THR A 404 -7.24 -1.92 -32.50
N PHE A 405 -5.94 -1.68 -32.47
CA PHE A 405 -5.42 -0.31 -32.55
C PHE A 405 -5.83 0.38 -33.84
N ILE A 406 -5.75 -0.32 -34.97
CA ILE A 406 -6.14 0.22 -36.28
C ILE A 406 -7.64 0.54 -36.33
N ASP A 407 -8.48 -0.37 -35.85
CA ASP A 407 -9.93 -0.23 -35.85
C ASP A 407 -10.38 0.91 -34.94
N GLU A 408 -9.78 1.05 -33.78
CA GLU A 408 -10.10 2.13 -32.84
C GLU A 408 -9.66 3.50 -33.37
N VAL A 409 -8.50 3.61 -34.02
CA VAL A 409 -8.08 4.86 -34.66
C VAL A 409 -9.04 5.23 -35.82
N ASN A 410 -9.55 4.25 -36.56
CA ASN A 410 -10.53 4.49 -37.62
C ASN A 410 -11.91 4.89 -37.09
N SER A 411 -12.31 4.32 -35.94
CA SER A 411 -13.59 4.60 -35.29
C SER A 411 -13.60 5.96 -34.61
N HIS A 412 -12.44 6.38 -34.08
CA HIS A 412 -12.22 7.63 -33.34
C HIS A 412 -11.41 8.61 -34.21
N LYS A 413 -12.08 9.30 -35.12
CA LYS A 413 -11.43 10.24 -36.05
C LYS A 413 -10.80 11.44 -35.33
N GLU A 414 -11.28 11.78 -34.15
CA GLU A 414 -10.76 12.81 -33.28
C GLU A 414 -9.44 12.39 -32.57
N ALA A 415 -9.10 11.09 -32.56
CA ALA A 415 -7.86 10.61 -31.97
C ALA A 415 -6.64 11.11 -32.75
N SER A 416 -5.75 11.78 -32.05
CA SER A 416 -4.54 12.42 -32.59
C SER A 416 -3.24 11.79 -32.10
N ILE A 417 -3.30 10.93 -31.07
CA ILE A 417 -2.14 10.25 -30.49
C ILE A 417 -2.49 8.78 -30.26
N VAL A 418 -1.55 7.89 -30.61
CA VAL A 418 -1.58 6.47 -30.22
C VAL A 418 -0.38 6.20 -29.33
N ALA A 419 -0.64 5.82 -28.08
CA ALA A 419 0.38 5.52 -27.09
C ALA A 419 0.46 4.01 -26.84
N LEU A 420 1.62 3.42 -27.09
CA LEU A 420 1.87 1.99 -27.04
C LEU A 420 2.83 1.66 -25.88
N SER A 421 2.49 0.66 -25.08
CA SER A 421 3.31 0.19 -23.96
C SER A 421 3.79 -1.23 -24.20
N ALA A 422 5.08 -1.50 -23.86
CA ALA A 422 5.64 -2.85 -23.79
C ALA A 422 6.67 -2.90 -22.63
N LEU A 423 6.55 -3.91 -21.75
CA LEU A 423 7.40 -4.03 -20.57
C LEU A 423 8.44 -5.15 -20.66
N LEU A 424 8.25 -6.10 -21.56
CA LEU A 424 9.16 -7.24 -21.72
C LEU A 424 10.00 -7.11 -22.99
N THR A 425 11.27 -7.54 -22.94
CA THR A 425 12.09 -7.67 -24.14
C THR A 425 11.51 -8.65 -25.16
N THR A 426 10.73 -9.62 -24.70
CA THR A 426 10.02 -10.59 -25.54
C THR A 426 8.82 -10.00 -26.28
N THR A 427 8.30 -8.86 -25.87
CA THR A 427 7.17 -8.15 -26.48
C THR A 427 7.61 -6.93 -27.34
N MET A 428 8.90 -6.61 -27.36
CA MET A 428 9.45 -5.58 -28.27
C MET A 428 9.18 -5.88 -29.76
N PRO A 429 9.26 -7.14 -30.26
CA PRO A 429 8.85 -7.44 -31.63
C PRO A 429 7.37 -7.09 -31.90
N SER A 430 6.48 -7.34 -30.96
CA SER A 430 5.06 -6.99 -31.07
C SER A 430 4.84 -5.48 -31.15
N LEU A 431 5.65 -4.71 -30.40
CA LEU A 431 5.65 -3.24 -30.49
C LEU A 431 6.13 -2.77 -31.87
N LEU A 432 7.24 -3.33 -32.39
CA LEU A 432 7.76 -3.04 -33.72
C LEU A 432 6.70 -3.33 -34.80
N ASP A 433 6.07 -4.53 -34.75
CA ASP A 433 5.04 -4.91 -35.71
C ASP A 433 3.81 -3.99 -35.64
N THR A 434 3.41 -3.56 -34.43
CA THR A 434 2.30 -2.64 -34.22
C THR A 434 2.61 -1.27 -34.81
N VAL A 435 3.79 -0.70 -34.52
CA VAL A 435 4.22 0.59 -35.09
C VAL A 435 4.31 0.49 -36.62
N ALA A 436 4.95 -0.58 -37.16
CA ALA A 436 5.06 -0.79 -38.60
C ALA A 436 3.70 -0.89 -39.33
N ALA A 437 2.71 -1.50 -38.67
CA ALA A 437 1.35 -1.59 -39.18
C ALA A 437 0.63 -0.23 -39.17
N LEU A 438 0.78 0.54 -38.08
CA LEU A 438 0.20 1.88 -37.96
C LEU A 438 0.80 2.89 -38.97
N LEU A 439 2.10 2.78 -39.25
CA LEU A 439 2.80 3.63 -40.22
C LEU A 439 2.26 3.50 -41.66
N LYS A 440 1.68 2.35 -42.00
CA LYS A 440 1.13 2.06 -43.36
C LYS A 440 -0.34 2.48 -43.51
N GLN A 441 -0.98 2.92 -42.45
CA GLN A 441 -2.42 3.23 -42.49
C GLN A 441 -2.69 4.61 -43.10
N PRO A 442 -3.83 4.78 -43.79
CA PRO A 442 -4.22 6.07 -44.36
C PRO A 442 -4.27 7.21 -43.33
N PHE A 443 -4.57 6.91 -42.08
CA PHE A 443 -4.63 7.89 -41.00
C PHE A 443 -3.26 8.30 -40.44
N ARG A 444 -2.15 7.80 -40.97
CA ARG A 444 -0.80 8.02 -40.43
C ARG A 444 -0.47 9.50 -40.19
N ASN A 445 -0.85 10.36 -41.11
CA ASN A 445 -0.59 11.80 -41.03
C ASN A 445 -1.38 12.48 -39.88
N ARG A 446 -2.50 11.88 -39.47
CA ARG A 446 -3.41 12.39 -38.45
C ARG A 446 -3.02 11.98 -37.03
N VAL A 447 -2.19 10.95 -36.83
CA VAL A 447 -1.83 10.44 -35.50
C VAL A 447 -0.34 10.51 -35.26
N LYS A 448 0.03 10.81 -34.01
CA LYS A 448 1.37 10.68 -33.47
C LYS A 448 1.49 9.38 -32.68
N ILE A 449 2.51 8.58 -33.00
CA ILE A 449 2.77 7.29 -32.34
C ILE A 449 3.81 7.52 -31.26
N MET A 450 3.40 7.32 -30.00
CA MET A 450 4.28 7.39 -28.83
C MET A 450 4.54 6.00 -28.28
N VAL A 451 5.76 5.71 -27.88
CA VAL A 451 6.13 4.41 -27.30
C VAL A 451 6.82 4.59 -25.96
N GLY A 452 6.58 3.64 -25.04
CA GLY A 452 7.20 3.63 -23.72
C GLY A 452 7.17 2.26 -23.07
N GLY A 453 7.97 2.11 -22.02
CA GLY A 453 8.13 0.89 -21.24
C GLY A 453 9.59 0.60 -20.93
N ALA A 454 9.84 -0.18 -19.85
CA ALA A 454 11.18 -0.36 -19.29
C ALA A 454 12.28 -0.84 -20.27
N PRO A 455 12.02 -1.73 -21.26
CA PRO A 455 13.04 -2.16 -22.19
C PRO A 455 13.20 -1.23 -23.41
N ILE A 456 12.38 -0.18 -23.53
CA ILE A 456 12.38 0.71 -24.70
C ILE A 456 13.43 1.79 -24.50
N SER A 457 14.18 2.08 -25.57
CA SER A 457 15.12 3.20 -25.62
C SER A 457 14.77 4.16 -26.75
N GLN A 458 15.39 5.36 -26.75
CA GLN A 458 15.21 6.33 -27.83
C GLN A 458 15.69 5.75 -29.17
N GLU A 459 16.83 5.04 -29.17
CA GLU A 459 17.38 4.42 -30.37
C GLU A 459 16.42 3.39 -30.97
N PHE A 460 15.78 2.57 -30.11
CA PHE A 460 14.80 1.61 -30.59
C PHE A 460 13.54 2.30 -31.13
N ALA A 461 13.05 3.33 -30.47
CA ALA A 461 11.89 4.09 -30.95
C ALA A 461 12.15 4.74 -32.32
N ASP A 462 13.36 5.29 -32.52
CA ASP A 462 13.79 5.87 -33.79
C ASP A 462 13.90 4.79 -34.88
N GLU A 463 14.44 3.60 -34.56
CA GLU A 463 14.58 2.46 -35.49
C GLU A 463 13.21 1.96 -35.98
N ILE A 464 12.23 1.88 -35.09
CA ILE A 464 10.88 1.40 -35.45
C ILE A 464 10.00 2.47 -36.09
N GLY A 465 10.46 3.75 -36.11
CA GLY A 465 9.75 4.87 -36.73
C GLY A 465 8.62 5.47 -35.86
N ALA A 466 8.67 5.33 -34.54
CA ALA A 466 7.78 6.02 -33.63
C ALA A 466 8.05 7.53 -33.63
N ASP A 467 6.99 8.35 -33.40
CA ASP A 467 7.14 9.81 -33.36
C ASP A 467 7.78 10.32 -32.05
N ALA A 468 7.64 9.56 -30.96
CA ALA A 468 8.30 9.88 -29.69
C ALA A 468 8.48 8.64 -28.80
N TYR A 469 9.57 8.67 -28.04
CA TYR A 469 9.81 7.83 -26.89
C TYR A 469 9.68 8.67 -25.62
N THR A 470 9.16 8.06 -24.56
CA THR A 470 9.09 8.70 -23.25
C THR A 470 9.49 7.71 -22.16
N GLU A 471 10.43 8.14 -21.31
CA GLU A 471 11.05 7.30 -20.28
C GLU A 471 10.07 7.04 -19.12
N ASP A 472 9.21 8.01 -18.82
CA ASP A 472 8.25 7.96 -17.71
C ASP A 472 6.89 8.58 -18.07
N ALA A 473 5.93 8.41 -17.17
CA ALA A 473 4.56 8.87 -17.37
C ALA A 473 4.44 10.41 -17.40
N ALA A 474 5.28 11.14 -16.67
CA ALA A 474 5.26 12.59 -16.66
C ALA A 474 5.79 13.14 -17.99
N SER A 475 6.89 12.56 -18.50
CA SER A 475 7.44 12.88 -19.81
C SER A 475 6.47 12.57 -20.94
N ALA A 476 5.68 11.48 -20.81
CA ALA A 476 4.62 11.15 -21.77
C ALA A 476 3.56 12.26 -21.84
N ALA A 477 3.07 12.71 -20.68
CA ALA A 477 2.10 13.80 -20.63
C ALA A 477 2.64 15.13 -21.18
N GLU A 478 3.91 15.46 -20.89
CA GLU A 478 4.55 16.65 -21.46
C GLU A 478 4.70 16.57 -22.98
N GLN A 479 5.06 15.40 -23.50
CA GLN A 479 5.19 15.23 -24.95
C GLN A 479 3.82 15.35 -25.65
N ALA A 480 2.77 14.77 -25.07
CA ALA A 480 1.41 14.94 -25.57
C ALA A 480 0.96 16.40 -25.55
N LYS A 481 1.26 17.16 -24.46
CA LYS A 481 0.99 18.61 -24.40
C LYS A 481 1.68 19.39 -25.51
N LYS A 482 2.95 19.07 -25.82
CA LYS A 482 3.66 19.72 -26.94
C LYS A 482 2.95 19.50 -28.27
N TYR A 483 2.35 18.33 -28.51
CA TYR A 483 1.54 18.09 -29.71
C TYR A 483 0.27 18.92 -29.70
N ALA A 484 -0.42 19.05 -28.57
CA ALA A 484 -1.60 19.90 -28.44
C ALA A 484 -1.27 21.40 -28.65
N GLU A 485 -0.22 21.90 -27.98
CA GLU A 485 0.25 23.30 -28.06
C GLU A 485 0.72 23.69 -29.47
N SER A 486 1.26 22.73 -30.23
CA SER A 486 1.63 22.94 -31.65
C SER A 486 0.42 23.10 -32.57
N GLY A 487 -0.78 22.88 -32.04
CA GLY A 487 -2.03 22.85 -32.80
C GLY A 487 -2.24 21.55 -33.59
N PHE A 488 -1.36 20.55 -33.45
CA PHE A 488 -1.49 19.28 -34.17
C PHE A 488 -2.79 18.55 -33.83
N CYS A 489 -3.09 18.40 -32.53
CA CYS A 489 -4.30 17.67 -32.10
C CYS A 489 -5.59 18.33 -32.61
N ALA A 490 -5.67 19.66 -32.59
CA ALA A 490 -6.83 20.40 -33.12
C ALA A 490 -7.00 20.23 -34.63
N LYS A 491 -5.90 20.27 -35.39
CA LYS A 491 -5.91 20.05 -36.85
C LYS A 491 -6.27 18.61 -37.20
N ALA A 492 -5.76 17.64 -36.43
CA ALA A 492 -6.10 16.24 -36.62
C ALA A 492 -7.60 15.99 -36.40
N ALA A 493 -8.16 16.54 -35.31
CA ALA A 493 -9.60 16.44 -35.04
C ALA A 493 -10.49 17.18 -36.08
N ALA A 494 -9.95 18.24 -36.70
CA ALA A 494 -10.62 18.95 -37.78
C ALA A 494 -10.52 18.24 -39.15
N GLY A 495 -9.79 17.12 -39.28
CA GLY A 495 -9.61 16.36 -40.52
C GLY A 495 -8.64 17.01 -41.51
N GLU A 496 -7.82 17.97 -41.09
CA GLU A 496 -6.91 18.69 -42.02
C GLU A 496 -5.81 17.77 -42.63
N PHE A 497 -5.63 16.57 -42.08
CA PHE A 497 -4.64 15.60 -42.56
C PHE A 497 -5.22 14.42 -43.36
N ASP A 498 -6.55 14.30 -43.45
CA ASP A 498 -7.22 13.12 -44.03
C ASP A 498 -6.96 12.94 -45.55
N ASP A 499 -6.74 14.03 -46.26
CA ASP A 499 -6.49 14.02 -47.71
C ASP A 499 -4.99 14.00 -48.08
N LEU A 500 -4.09 13.94 -47.07
CA LEU A 500 -2.64 13.95 -47.34
C LEU A 500 -2.16 12.55 -47.74
N PRO A 501 -1.36 12.41 -48.79
CA PRO A 501 -0.86 11.11 -49.22
C PRO A 501 0.12 10.54 -48.16
N VAL A 502 -0.08 9.25 -47.84
CA VAL A 502 0.85 8.49 -46.96
C VAL A 502 1.73 7.62 -47.85
N GLU A 503 3.06 7.82 -47.79
CA GLU A 503 4.01 7.01 -48.56
C GLU A 503 3.95 5.55 -48.06
N GLY A 504 3.61 4.60 -48.97
CA GLY A 504 3.53 3.17 -48.66
C GLY A 504 2.21 2.69 -48.03
N ALA A 505 1.18 3.52 -47.98
CA ALA A 505 -0.14 3.10 -47.53
C ALA A 505 -0.71 1.97 -48.39
N GLU A 506 -1.21 0.92 -47.78
CA GLU A 506 -1.99 -0.12 -48.47
C GLU A 506 -3.35 0.47 -48.82
N PRO A 507 -3.88 0.25 -50.08
CA PRO A 507 -5.19 0.74 -50.42
C PRO A 507 -6.27 0.10 -49.56
N VAL A 508 -7.15 0.93 -48.99
CA VAL A 508 -8.32 0.46 -48.26
C VAL A 508 -9.14 -0.44 -49.19
N GLN A 509 -9.20 -1.72 -48.93
CA GLN A 509 -10.21 -2.57 -49.52
C GLN A 509 -11.54 -2.19 -48.87
N GLU A 510 -12.38 -1.43 -49.57
CA GLU A 510 -13.80 -1.33 -49.28
C GLU A 510 -14.37 -2.74 -49.38
N GLU A 511 -14.43 -3.48 -48.27
CA GLU A 511 -15.30 -4.64 -48.18
C GLU A 511 -16.73 -4.14 -48.36
N ALA A 512 -17.27 -4.42 -49.55
CA ALA A 512 -18.68 -4.29 -49.80
C ALA A 512 -19.43 -5.01 -48.68
N LYS A 513 -20.38 -4.30 -48.06
CA LYS A 513 -21.34 -4.89 -47.13
C LYS A 513 -22.13 -5.96 -47.85
N GLU A 514 -21.61 -7.18 -47.93
CA GLU A 514 -22.43 -8.36 -48.14
C GLU A 514 -23.17 -8.61 -46.81
N GLU A 515 -24.49 -8.52 -46.86
CA GLU A 515 -25.37 -8.94 -45.78
C GLU A 515 -24.99 -10.36 -45.40
N ALA A 516 -24.36 -10.49 -44.22
CA ALA A 516 -24.07 -11.79 -43.63
C ALA A 516 -25.37 -12.59 -43.49
N PRO A 517 -25.43 -13.82 -44.02
CA PRO A 517 -26.54 -14.70 -43.74
C PRO A 517 -26.58 -14.92 -42.24
N LYS A 518 -27.77 -14.80 -41.63
CA LYS A 518 -28.02 -15.12 -40.23
C LYS A 518 -27.41 -16.47 -39.91
N ALA A 519 -26.21 -16.44 -39.33
CA ALA A 519 -25.62 -17.61 -38.73
C ALA A 519 -26.45 -17.93 -37.48
N GLU A 520 -27.14 -19.07 -37.53
CA GLU A 520 -27.66 -19.70 -36.33
C GLU A 520 -26.57 -19.72 -35.28
N GLU A 521 -26.88 -19.19 -34.11
CA GLU A 521 -26.08 -19.32 -32.87
C GLU A 521 -25.82 -20.80 -32.61
N LYS A 522 -24.73 -21.32 -33.17
CA LYS A 522 -24.08 -22.48 -32.57
C LYS A 522 -23.31 -21.92 -31.39
N VAL A 523 -24.00 -21.88 -30.25
CA VAL A 523 -23.37 -21.88 -28.93
C VAL A 523 -22.26 -22.93 -29.00
N SER A 524 -21.02 -22.48 -29.05
CA SER A 524 -19.87 -23.37 -28.85
C SER A 524 -19.99 -23.82 -27.40
N GLU A 525 -20.55 -24.99 -27.19
CA GLU A 525 -20.48 -25.70 -25.93
C GLU A 525 -18.99 -25.79 -25.57
N THR A 526 -18.55 -25.02 -24.58
CA THR A 526 -17.30 -25.28 -23.87
C THR A 526 -17.29 -26.79 -23.58
N PRO A 527 -16.25 -27.54 -24.01
CA PRO A 527 -16.23 -28.98 -23.75
C PRO A 527 -16.33 -29.18 -22.26
N LYS A 528 -17.46 -29.70 -21.80
CA LYS A 528 -17.63 -30.19 -20.44
C LYS A 528 -16.74 -31.42 -20.33
N PHE A 529 -15.56 -31.26 -19.75
CA PHE A 529 -14.72 -32.38 -19.38
C PHE A 529 -15.45 -33.19 -18.31
N GLU A 530 -15.93 -34.37 -18.66
CA GLU A 530 -16.45 -35.31 -17.70
C GLU A 530 -15.31 -35.78 -16.78
N LYS A 531 -15.62 -35.83 -15.47
CA LYS A 531 -14.68 -36.23 -14.43
C LYS A 531 -14.15 -37.64 -14.72
N GLY A 532 -12.85 -37.77 -15.01
CA GLY A 532 -12.20 -39.06 -15.27
C GLY A 532 -11.94 -39.43 -16.75
N SER A 533 -12.21 -38.51 -17.70
CA SER A 533 -12.09 -38.79 -19.13
C SER A 533 -10.78 -38.39 -19.79
N VAL A 534 -9.78 -37.96 -19.02
CA VAL A 534 -8.49 -37.54 -19.60
C VAL A 534 -7.66 -38.75 -20.02
N ASP A 535 -7.50 -38.92 -21.32
CA ASP A 535 -6.63 -39.92 -21.91
C ASP A 535 -5.17 -39.44 -21.92
N LEU A 536 -4.40 -39.92 -20.97
CA LEU A 536 -3.00 -39.52 -20.79
C LEU A 536 -2.11 -39.86 -21.99
N SER A 537 -2.50 -40.83 -22.84
CA SER A 537 -1.74 -41.17 -24.03
C SER A 537 -1.74 -40.07 -25.09
N LYS A 538 -2.73 -39.15 -25.03
CA LYS A 538 -2.88 -38.03 -25.95
C LYS A 538 -2.23 -36.73 -25.48
N ILE A 539 -1.73 -36.70 -24.22
CA ILE A 539 -1.04 -35.54 -23.69
C ILE A 539 0.40 -35.54 -24.17
N GLN A 540 0.73 -34.70 -25.15
CA GLN A 540 2.11 -34.48 -25.58
C GLN A 540 2.77 -33.49 -24.63
N LEU A 541 3.48 -34.01 -23.64
CA LEU A 541 4.30 -33.19 -22.75
C LEU A 541 5.71 -33.05 -23.36
N PRO A 542 6.37 -31.86 -23.19
CA PRO A 542 7.73 -31.67 -23.68
C PRO A 542 8.66 -32.70 -23.01
N LYS A 543 9.61 -33.25 -23.77
CA LYS A 543 10.58 -34.18 -23.24
C LYS A 543 11.56 -33.47 -22.30
N PRO A 544 12.03 -34.15 -21.24
CA PRO A 544 13.09 -33.60 -20.41
C PRO A 544 14.34 -33.35 -21.25
N GLY A 545 14.87 -32.14 -21.20
CA GLY A 545 16.14 -31.78 -21.82
C GLY A 545 17.10 -31.20 -20.76
N GLU A 546 18.28 -30.76 -21.15
CA GLU A 546 19.19 -30.05 -20.23
C GLU A 546 18.49 -28.93 -19.52
N GLY A 547 18.46 -28.96 -18.18
CA GLY A 547 17.81 -27.96 -17.33
C GLY A 547 16.37 -28.25 -16.90
N TYR A 548 15.82 -29.43 -17.24
CA TYR A 548 14.49 -29.87 -16.74
C TYR A 548 14.64 -30.86 -15.57
N LYS A 549 13.53 -31.03 -14.82
CA LYS A 549 13.50 -31.94 -13.67
C LYS A 549 13.75 -33.41 -14.08
N LEU A 550 14.55 -34.11 -13.29
CA LEU A 550 14.87 -35.50 -13.54
C LEU A 550 13.71 -36.47 -13.28
N ASN A 551 12.75 -36.12 -12.42
CA ASN A 551 11.63 -37.00 -12.08
C ASN A 551 10.34 -36.67 -12.88
N TRP A 552 10.49 -36.57 -14.19
CA TRP A 552 9.43 -36.16 -15.10
C TRP A 552 8.19 -37.09 -15.07
N GLU A 553 8.37 -38.40 -14.96
CA GLU A 553 7.27 -39.35 -14.93
C GLU A 553 6.40 -39.19 -13.67
N ALA A 554 7.01 -38.97 -12.51
CA ALA A 554 6.26 -38.70 -11.27
C ALA A 554 5.51 -37.35 -11.33
N THR A 555 6.07 -36.35 -12.00
CA THR A 555 5.39 -35.06 -12.24
C THR A 555 4.19 -35.25 -13.18
N LYS A 556 4.34 -36.05 -14.22
CA LYS A 556 3.26 -36.39 -15.16
C LYS A 556 2.13 -37.14 -14.47
N GLU A 557 2.45 -38.10 -13.63
CA GLU A 557 1.45 -38.86 -12.87
C GLU A 557 0.69 -37.98 -11.86
N LYS A 558 1.37 -37.09 -11.15
CA LYS A 558 0.74 -36.12 -10.28
C LYS A 558 -0.18 -35.17 -11.02
N PHE A 559 0.24 -34.68 -12.19
CA PHE A 559 -0.57 -33.84 -13.05
C PHE A 559 -1.85 -34.56 -13.48
N ALA A 560 -1.72 -35.80 -13.89
CA ALA A 560 -2.86 -36.65 -14.25
C ALA A 560 -3.81 -36.90 -13.07
N ASN A 561 -3.27 -37.18 -11.89
CA ASN A 561 -4.07 -37.37 -10.66
C ASN A 561 -4.80 -36.10 -10.25
N TYR A 562 -4.19 -34.92 -10.40
CA TYR A 562 -4.83 -33.65 -10.17
C TYR A 562 -6.03 -33.43 -11.10
N TRP A 563 -5.85 -33.64 -12.41
CA TRP A 563 -6.93 -33.49 -13.40
C TRP A 563 -8.06 -34.52 -13.23
N GLN A 564 -7.74 -35.70 -12.71
CA GLN A 564 -8.73 -36.71 -12.38
C GLN A 564 -9.37 -36.52 -11.00
N HIS A 565 -9.06 -35.42 -10.30
CA HIS A 565 -9.48 -35.14 -8.94
C HIS A 565 -9.20 -36.26 -7.92
N LYS A 566 -8.20 -37.08 -8.17
CA LYS A 566 -7.77 -38.14 -7.25
C LYS A 566 -6.86 -37.63 -6.13
N ASN A 567 -6.25 -36.48 -6.33
CA ASN A 567 -5.40 -35.83 -5.34
C ASN A 567 -6.12 -34.59 -4.79
N THR A 568 -6.40 -34.58 -3.49
CA THR A 568 -7.04 -33.47 -2.77
C THR A 568 -6.05 -32.48 -2.22
N GLY A 569 -4.74 -32.64 -2.52
CA GLY A 569 -3.69 -31.71 -2.11
C GLY A 569 -3.67 -30.40 -2.90
N ARG A 570 -2.68 -29.55 -2.63
CA ARG A 570 -2.49 -28.27 -3.33
C ARG A 570 -2.33 -28.47 -4.84
N PRO A 571 -2.81 -27.52 -5.68
CA PRO A 571 -2.62 -27.55 -7.11
C PRO A 571 -1.15 -27.75 -7.47
N LEU A 572 -0.88 -28.60 -8.45
CA LEU A 572 0.46 -28.77 -8.98
C LEU A 572 0.83 -27.50 -9.75
N MET A 573 1.65 -26.63 -9.16
CA MET A 573 2.30 -25.57 -9.93
C MET A 573 3.36 -26.20 -10.82
N CYS A 574 3.10 -26.24 -12.10
CA CYS A 574 4.10 -26.65 -13.09
C CYS A 574 5.06 -25.47 -13.29
N VAL A 575 6.03 -25.31 -12.38
CA VAL A 575 7.15 -24.40 -12.62
C VAL A 575 8.18 -25.17 -13.43
N ILE A 576 8.34 -24.81 -14.68
CA ILE A 576 9.47 -25.25 -15.50
C ILE A 576 10.69 -24.45 -15.04
N ALA A 577 11.35 -24.91 -13.97
CA ALA A 577 12.58 -24.29 -13.50
C ALA A 577 13.76 -24.82 -14.32
N ARG A 578 14.46 -23.95 -15.02
CA ARG A 578 15.79 -24.23 -15.61
C ARG A 578 16.86 -24.25 -14.52
N ARG A 579 16.80 -25.17 -13.56
CA ARG A 579 17.87 -25.35 -12.58
C ARG A 579 18.14 -26.83 -12.41
N PRO A 580 19.30 -27.31 -12.85
CA PRO A 580 19.71 -28.73 -12.70
C PRO A 580 19.79 -29.15 -11.23
N GLU A 581 20.00 -28.19 -10.32
CA GLU A 581 20.16 -28.43 -8.89
C GLU A 581 18.83 -28.65 -8.15
N VAL A 582 17.69 -28.35 -8.77
CA VAL A 582 16.38 -28.58 -8.15
C VAL A 582 15.92 -30.00 -8.50
N GLU A 583 16.27 -30.93 -7.65
CA GLU A 583 16.04 -32.36 -7.93
C GLU A 583 14.55 -32.75 -7.90
N GLN A 584 13.71 -32.15 -7.05
CA GLN A 584 12.32 -32.58 -6.93
C GLN A 584 11.37 -31.53 -6.34
N TYR A 585 10.15 -31.49 -6.88
CA TYR A 585 8.98 -31.05 -6.15
C TYR A 585 8.00 -32.23 -6.08
N SER A 586 7.80 -32.79 -4.91
CA SER A 586 6.93 -33.97 -4.77
C SER A 586 5.48 -33.62 -4.54
N ASP A 587 5.20 -32.48 -3.90
CA ASP A 587 3.88 -32.05 -3.44
C ASP A 587 3.66 -30.52 -3.52
N GLY A 588 4.52 -29.84 -4.28
CA GLY A 588 4.55 -28.37 -4.35
C GLY A 588 5.51 -27.74 -3.36
N THR A 589 6.13 -28.51 -2.46
CA THR A 589 7.24 -28.06 -1.62
C THR A 589 8.59 -28.36 -2.27
N PRO A 590 9.58 -27.46 -2.20
CA PRO A 590 10.94 -27.80 -2.62
C PRO A 590 11.47 -28.92 -1.73
N VAL A 591 12.01 -29.96 -2.34
CA VAL A 591 12.81 -30.97 -1.63
C VAL A 591 14.24 -30.51 -1.73
N GLU A 592 14.93 -30.42 -0.56
CA GLU A 592 16.34 -30.05 -0.45
C GLU A 592 17.27 -30.90 -1.31
#